data_e3fa47b5cd60dd5c925cacb032006d09
#
_entry.id   e3fa47b5cd60dd5c925cacb032006d09
#
_cell.length_a   1.000
_cell.length_b   1.000
_cell.length_c   1.000
_cell.angle_alpha   90.00
_cell.angle_beta   90.00
_cell.angle_gamma   90.00
#
_symmetry.space_group_name_H-M   'P 1'
#
loop_
_entity.id
_entity.type
_entity.pdbx_description
1 polymer ?
#
loop_
_entity_poly.entity_id
_entity_poly.type
_entity_poly.pdbx_seq_one_letter_code
_entity_poly.pdbx_strand_id
1 'polypeptide(L)'
;MTVKQIETATVVGTIGAGGAGFATVIITARDISASPVTVSVAVSNNDTASQVAEKIRDALAYNTDVSAVFLVSGATDKVIITAHVAAANDTTLNISIDNGTCSGLTAAPTSADTLAGTGLSNGYCTLAEIKATDVLNISNTDHDVILESVIEGVSRAIDNWTGRFFYSATQTRYYTSELSDLLYVDDISTATGFLLYTDDDGDRTYENTWASTDYDLLPLNAQTGGFPFTMVETTPNGVYNFPGTKKGVKITAAFGWAAVPDPINRACVLQSVRLFKRYVTPLGQSAMTQLGEMRLQIPKLDPDVCGLISPYQVL
;
A
#
# COMPACT_ATOMS: atom_id res chain seq x y z
N MET A 1 -5.28 6.19 -2.09
CA MET A 1 -4.49 7.42 -1.81
C MET A 1 -3.54 7.08 -0.68
N THR A 2 -2.25 7.25 -0.91
CA THR A 2 -1.22 7.01 0.11
C THR A 2 -1.23 8.12 1.15
N VAL A 3 -1.02 7.77 2.42
CA VAL A 3 -1.04 8.70 3.55
C VAL A 3 0.20 8.48 4.40
N LYS A 4 0.89 9.58 4.73
CA LYS A 4 2.04 9.56 5.64
C LYS A 4 1.54 9.43 7.08
N GLN A 5 2.13 8.51 7.84
CA GLN A 5 1.81 8.36 9.25
C GLN A 5 2.24 9.60 10.04
N ILE A 6 1.41 10.00 10.98
CA ILE A 6 1.68 11.11 11.91
C ILE A 6 1.51 10.60 13.34
N GLU A 7 2.56 10.68 14.10
CA GLU A 7 2.58 10.36 15.51
C GLU A 7 2.71 11.63 16.33
N THR A 8 1.93 11.77 17.41
CA THR A 8 1.93 12.96 18.28
C THR A 8 2.12 12.57 19.74
N ALA A 9 3.14 13.13 20.36
CA ALA A 9 3.33 13.12 21.81
C ALA A 9 3.01 14.48 22.41
N THR A 10 2.61 14.49 23.68
CA THR A 10 2.35 15.70 24.44
C THR A 10 3.30 15.76 25.63
N VAL A 11 4.03 16.83 25.75
CA VAL A 11 4.82 17.09 26.97
C VAL A 11 3.90 17.54 28.10
N VAL A 12 3.97 16.84 29.23
CA VAL A 12 3.16 17.15 30.42
C VAL A 12 4.07 17.46 31.61
N GLY A 13 3.73 18.47 32.36
CA GLY A 13 4.50 18.94 33.52
C GLY A 13 5.37 20.17 33.21
N THR A 14 6.10 20.61 34.19
CA THR A 14 7.04 21.74 34.13
C THR A 14 8.27 21.42 34.93
N ILE A 15 9.43 21.88 34.49
CA ILE A 15 10.67 21.74 35.24
C ILE A 15 10.65 22.71 36.42
N GLY A 16 10.62 22.20 37.64
CA GLY A 16 10.62 23.03 38.84
C GLY A 16 11.97 23.71 39.11
N ALA A 17 11.98 24.55 40.15
CA ALA A 17 13.24 25.13 40.65
C ALA A 17 14.14 23.99 41.15
N GLY A 18 15.35 23.88 40.64
CA GLY A 18 16.28 22.78 40.95
C GLY A 18 16.03 21.48 40.16
N GLY A 19 15.09 21.47 39.23
CA GLY A 19 14.75 20.30 38.39
C GLY A 19 15.51 20.24 37.07
N ALA A 20 16.43 21.15 36.77
CA ALA A 20 17.22 21.15 35.56
C ALA A 20 18.05 19.86 35.41
N GLY A 21 18.22 19.41 34.17
CA GLY A 21 18.93 18.19 33.85
C GLY A 21 18.68 17.80 32.39
N PHE A 22 18.56 16.51 32.13
CA PHE A 22 18.28 15.98 30.79
C PHE A 22 16.98 15.19 30.82
N ALA A 23 16.04 15.56 29.98
CA ALA A 23 14.91 14.72 29.66
C ALA A 23 15.34 13.62 28.71
N THR A 24 14.76 12.44 28.82
CA THR A 24 15.01 11.29 27.93
C THR A 24 13.84 11.15 26.97
N VAL A 25 14.13 11.16 25.67
CA VAL A 25 13.15 10.93 24.61
C VAL A 25 13.54 9.67 23.87
N ILE A 26 12.60 8.73 23.75
CA ILE A 26 12.80 7.45 23.05
C ILE A 26 11.83 7.37 21.88
N ILE A 27 12.38 7.20 20.69
CA ILE A 27 11.61 6.97 19.46
C ILE A 27 11.73 5.51 19.07
N THR A 28 10.62 4.80 19.04
CA THR A 28 10.53 3.42 18.50
C THR A 28 9.83 3.49 17.17
N ALA A 29 10.43 2.95 16.10
CA ALA A 29 9.84 2.89 14.77
C ALA A 29 10.46 1.76 13.96
N ARG A 30 9.65 1.11 13.12
CA ARG A 30 10.09 0.03 12.22
C ARG A 30 11.19 0.48 11.24
N ASP A 31 11.06 1.69 10.72
CA ASP A 31 11.90 2.18 9.62
C ASP A 31 13.19 2.89 10.09
N ILE A 32 13.41 2.98 11.41
CA ILE A 32 14.68 3.42 11.98
C ILE A 32 15.58 2.22 12.22
N SER A 33 16.75 2.19 11.56
CA SER A 33 17.68 1.04 11.63
C SER A 33 18.25 0.79 13.04
N ALA A 34 18.38 1.84 13.86
CA ALA A 34 18.85 1.78 15.24
C ALA A 34 17.72 1.86 16.28
N SER A 35 16.51 1.46 15.92
CA SER A 35 15.33 1.52 16.81
C SER A 35 15.47 0.60 18.04
N PRO A 36 15.15 1.07 19.27
CA PRO A 36 14.74 2.42 19.61
C PRO A 36 15.88 3.44 19.69
N VAL A 37 15.66 4.66 19.19
CA VAL A 37 16.61 5.75 19.31
C VAL A 37 16.34 6.53 20.60
N THR A 38 17.38 6.73 21.41
CA THR A 38 17.30 7.50 22.64
C THR A 38 18.03 8.84 22.48
N VAL A 39 17.31 9.93 22.75
CA VAL A 39 17.83 11.29 22.66
C VAL A 39 17.75 11.96 24.04
N SER A 40 18.89 12.49 24.52
CA SER A 40 18.95 13.26 25.77
C SER A 40 18.80 14.75 25.47
N VAL A 41 17.81 15.39 26.09
CA VAL A 41 17.45 16.78 25.83
C VAL A 41 17.69 17.63 27.07
N ALA A 42 18.58 18.61 26.99
CA ALA A 42 18.89 19.49 28.09
C ALA A 42 17.70 20.42 28.40
N VAL A 43 17.24 20.42 29.66
CA VAL A 43 16.16 21.27 30.14
C VAL A 43 16.63 22.13 31.32
N SER A 44 16.05 23.32 31.43
CA SER A 44 16.44 24.33 32.43
C SER A 44 15.38 24.47 33.53
N ASN A 45 15.77 25.00 34.68
CA ASN A 45 14.82 25.34 35.74
C ASN A 45 13.71 26.25 35.22
N ASN A 46 12.49 25.96 35.61
CA ASN A 46 11.25 26.67 35.24
C ASN A 46 10.88 26.57 33.75
N ASP A 47 11.47 25.66 32.98
CA ASP A 47 10.97 25.38 31.63
C ASP A 47 9.52 24.89 31.70
N THR A 48 8.66 25.52 30.92
CA THR A 48 7.27 25.11 30.73
C THR A 48 7.19 23.90 29.77
N ALA A 49 6.09 23.19 29.78
CA ALA A 49 5.86 22.08 28.85
C ALA A 49 6.12 22.49 27.39
N SER A 50 5.73 23.71 27.00
CA SER A 50 5.96 24.23 25.64
C SER A 50 7.45 24.42 25.32
N GLN A 51 8.23 24.93 26.26
CA GLN A 51 9.67 25.12 26.08
C GLN A 51 10.41 23.79 26.04
N VAL A 52 10.00 22.83 26.88
CA VAL A 52 10.54 21.47 26.81
C VAL A 52 10.22 20.81 25.49
N ALA A 53 8.97 20.92 25.00
CA ALA A 53 8.57 20.38 23.71
C ALA A 53 9.35 21.01 22.55
N GLU A 54 9.63 22.31 22.59
CA GLU A 54 10.47 22.98 21.60
C GLU A 54 11.89 22.41 21.59
N LYS A 55 12.52 22.28 22.75
CA LYS A 55 13.86 21.68 22.88
C LYS A 55 13.90 20.21 22.38
N ILE A 56 12.84 19.45 22.64
CA ILE A 56 12.71 18.08 22.15
C ILE A 56 12.61 18.07 20.61
N ARG A 57 11.78 18.93 20.03
CA ARG A 57 11.66 19.05 18.57
C ARG A 57 12.99 19.38 17.90
N ASP A 58 13.72 20.34 18.46
CA ASP A 58 15.05 20.72 17.96
C ASP A 58 16.02 19.54 18.05
N ALA A 59 16.09 18.86 19.19
CA ALA A 59 16.99 17.72 19.38
C ALA A 59 16.66 16.55 18.43
N LEU A 60 15.37 16.25 18.22
CA LEU A 60 14.93 15.22 17.29
C LEU A 60 15.20 15.60 15.83
N ALA A 61 15.03 16.86 15.45
CA ALA A 61 15.30 17.34 14.09
C ALA A 61 16.81 17.30 13.77
N TYR A 62 17.68 17.48 14.76
CA TYR A 62 19.13 17.34 14.60
C TYR A 62 19.63 15.90 14.69
N ASN A 63 18.83 14.97 15.21
CA ASN A 63 19.20 13.57 15.26
C ASN A 63 19.12 12.93 13.85
N THR A 64 20.23 12.40 13.35
CA THR A 64 20.35 11.90 11.98
C THR A 64 19.46 10.69 11.72
N ASP A 65 19.27 9.81 12.69
CA ASP A 65 18.47 8.59 12.53
C ASP A 65 16.98 8.92 12.47
N VAL A 66 16.52 9.89 13.28
CA VAL A 66 15.13 10.35 13.30
C VAL A 66 14.83 11.20 12.07
N SER A 67 15.69 12.19 11.77
CA SER A 67 15.48 13.10 10.65
C SER A 67 15.61 12.46 9.27
N ALA A 68 16.26 11.31 9.16
CA ALA A 68 16.29 10.53 7.92
C ALA A 68 14.92 9.92 7.57
N VAL A 69 14.07 9.64 8.57
CA VAL A 69 12.80 8.92 8.40
C VAL A 69 11.60 9.84 8.63
N PHE A 70 11.73 10.82 9.50
CA PHE A 70 10.61 11.67 9.94
C PHE A 70 10.90 13.16 9.82
N LEU A 71 9.89 13.90 9.41
CA LEU A 71 9.83 15.36 9.62
C LEU A 71 9.34 15.64 11.03
N VAL A 72 10.14 16.38 11.81
CA VAL A 72 9.77 16.80 13.16
C VAL A 72 9.07 18.15 13.10
N SER A 73 7.94 18.28 13.78
CA SER A 73 7.13 19.50 13.85
C SER A 73 6.35 19.56 15.17
N GLY A 74 5.46 20.52 15.30
CA GLY A 74 4.58 20.70 16.45
C GLY A 74 4.52 22.14 16.92
N ALA A 75 3.56 22.43 17.77
CA ALA A 75 3.39 23.73 18.41
C ALA A 75 3.03 23.53 19.88
N THR A 76 3.27 24.55 20.69
CA THR A 76 3.02 24.48 22.15
C THR A 76 3.71 23.26 22.78
N ASP A 77 2.97 22.44 23.49
CA ASP A 77 3.41 21.23 24.19
C ASP A 77 3.47 19.97 23.35
N LYS A 78 3.21 20.07 22.02
CA LYS A 78 3.17 18.93 21.10
C LYS A 78 4.51 18.68 20.43
N VAL A 79 4.89 17.40 20.36
CA VAL A 79 5.97 16.88 19.54
C VAL A 79 5.32 15.98 18.49
N ILE A 80 5.43 16.35 17.22
CA ILE A 80 4.80 15.68 16.11
C ILE A 80 5.89 15.17 15.18
N ILE A 81 5.86 13.90 14.83
CA ILE A 81 6.69 13.34 13.77
C ILE A 81 5.81 12.84 12.62
N THR A 82 6.18 13.20 11.41
CA THR A 82 5.49 12.81 10.18
C THR A 82 6.44 11.99 9.32
N ALA A 83 6.05 10.79 8.94
CA ALA A 83 6.88 9.95 8.07
C ALA A 83 7.20 10.65 6.75
N HIS A 84 8.44 10.52 6.26
CA HIS A 84 8.81 11.08 4.95
C HIS A 84 8.13 10.35 3.80
N VAL A 85 7.93 9.04 3.95
CA VAL A 85 7.30 8.18 2.95
C VAL A 85 5.95 7.69 3.47
N ALA A 86 4.95 7.70 2.62
CA ALA A 86 3.68 7.05 2.91
C ALA A 86 3.87 5.53 2.88
N ALA A 87 3.51 4.85 3.95
CA ALA A 87 3.64 3.41 4.09
C ALA A 87 2.48 2.85 4.92
N ALA A 88 2.33 1.53 4.92
CA ALA A 88 1.40 0.89 5.84
C ALA A 88 1.71 1.29 7.28
N ASN A 89 0.66 1.55 8.05
CA ASN A 89 0.79 2.02 9.42
C ASN A 89 1.80 1.20 10.24
N ASP A 90 2.73 1.88 10.87
CA ASP A 90 3.66 1.28 11.83
C ASP A 90 3.02 1.31 13.22
N THR A 91 2.46 0.19 13.64
CA THR A 91 1.83 0.06 14.97
C THR A 91 2.84 0.06 16.12
N THR A 92 4.14 0.03 15.82
CA THR A 92 5.22 0.13 16.82
C THR A 92 5.72 1.55 17.00
N LEU A 93 5.33 2.49 16.10
CA LEU A 93 5.73 3.88 16.18
C LEU A 93 5.26 4.49 17.51
N ASN A 94 6.21 5.01 18.26
CA ASN A 94 5.94 5.57 19.58
C ASN A 94 7.00 6.61 19.96
N ILE A 95 6.56 7.68 20.62
CA ILE A 95 7.41 8.71 21.24
C ILE A 95 7.20 8.63 22.73
N SER A 96 8.21 8.19 23.47
CA SER A 96 8.22 8.22 24.94
C SER A 96 9.05 9.38 25.45
N ILE A 97 8.53 10.12 26.42
CA ILE A 97 9.21 11.28 27.04
C ILE A 97 9.25 11.07 28.56
N ASP A 98 10.46 11.08 29.10
CA ASP A 98 10.70 10.79 30.51
C ASP A 98 11.65 11.81 31.15
N ASN A 99 11.69 11.86 32.48
CA ASN A 99 12.52 12.81 33.22
C ASN A 99 14.03 12.59 32.97
N GLY A 100 14.51 11.35 32.81
CA GLY A 100 15.94 11.08 32.75
C GLY A 100 16.67 11.56 34.03
N THR A 101 17.48 12.60 33.90
CA THR A 101 18.15 13.25 35.09
C THR A 101 17.48 14.55 35.51
N CYS A 102 16.48 15.06 34.79
CA CYS A 102 15.67 16.20 35.22
C CYS A 102 14.50 15.74 36.10
N SER A 103 13.74 16.69 36.60
CA SER A 103 12.52 16.42 37.38
C SER A 103 11.42 17.42 37.07
N GLY A 104 10.17 16.95 37.16
CA GLY A 104 8.99 17.79 36.94
C GLY A 104 8.19 17.46 35.69
N LEU A 105 8.70 16.62 34.78
CA LEU A 105 7.88 16.06 33.72
C LEU A 105 7.06 14.90 34.30
N THR A 106 5.82 14.84 33.91
CA THR A 106 5.00 13.65 34.12
C THR A 106 5.37 12.68 33.02
N ALA A 107 5.69 11.42 33.36
CA ALA A 107 5.89 10.37 32.36
C ALA A 107 4.70 10.45 31.42
N ALA A 108 4.97 10.88 30.21
CA ALA A 108 3.92 11.13 29.26
C ALA A 108 3.24 9.78 28.94
N PRO A 109 1.92 9.73 28.80
CA PRO A 109 1.29 8.63 28.16
C PRO A 109 1.97 8.43 26.78
N THR A 110 2.09 7.18 26.35
CA THR A 110 2.56 6.83 25.01
C THR A 110 1.94 7.79 23.99
N SER A 111 2.71 8.17 23.00
CA SER A 111 2.21 8.95 21.88
C SER A 111 1.04 8.25 21.18
N ALA A 112 0.33 8.97 20.37
CA ALA A 112 -0.80 8.43 19.62
C ALA A 112 -0.63 8.68 18.14
N ASP A 113 -0.99 7.67 17.35
CA ASP A 113 -1.25 7.79 15.93
C ASP A 113 -2.37 8.81 15.69
N THR A 114 -2.00 10.02 15.30
CA THR A 114 -2.99 11.06 14.94
C THR A 114 -3.45 10.93 13.50
N LEU A 115 -2.67 10.27 12.66
CA LEU A 115 -3.03 9.89 11.31
C LEU A 115 -2.33 8.57 10.95
N ALA A 116 -3.11 7.53 10.75
CA ALA A 116 -2.59 6.22 10.35
C ALA A 116 -1.99 6.27 8.94
N GLY A 117 -0.81 5.67 8.78
CA GLY A 117 -0.14 5.56 7.51
C GLY A 117 -0.87 4.61 6.55
N THR A 118 -0.93 4.98 5.28
CA THR A 118 -1.44 4.09 4.23
C THR A 118 -0.43 4.09 3.09
N GLY A 119 0.16 2.93 2.84
CA GLY A 119 1.10 2.74 1.74
C GLY A 119 0.41 2.63 0.39
N LEU A 120 1.22 2.48 -0.64
CA LEU A 120 0.74 2.15 -1.97
C LEU A 120 -0.04 0.84 -1.92
N SER A 121 -1.34 0.94 -2.15
CA SER A 121 -2.23 -0.22 -2.16
C SER A 121 -2.39 -0.74 -3.58
N ASN A 122 -2.10 -2.03 -3.78
CA ASN A 122 -2.31 -2.70 -5.07
C ASN A 122 -1.52 -2.08 -6.22
N GLY A 123 -0.35 -1.49 -5.96
CA GLY A 123 0.61 -1.10 -6.98
C GLY A 123 1.28 -2.34 -7.59
N TYR A 124 1.53 -2.33 -8.90
CA TYR A 124 2.17 -3.44 -9.59
C TYR A 124 3.69 -3.36 -9.64
N CYS A 125 4.24 -2.24 -9.19
CA CYS A 125 5.66 -2.09 -8.85
C CYS A 125 5.79 -1.24 -7.59
N THR A 126 6.99 -1.23 -7.02
CA THR A 126 7.30 -0.47 -5.81
C THR A 126 7.96 0.87 -6.14
N LEU A 127 7.88 1.80 -5.20
CA LEU A 127 8.61 3.07 -5.28
C LEU A 127 10.13 2.84 -5.37
N ALA A 128 10.65 1.86 -4.62
CA ALA A 128 12.07 1.51 -4.61
C ALA A 128 12.57 1.03 -5.99
N GLU A 129 11.78 0.19 -6.69
CA GLU A 129 12.12 -0.27 -8.05
C GLU A 129 12.21 0.89 -9.04
N ILE A 130 11.30 1.87 -8.96
CA ILE A 130 11.33 3.03 -9.86
C ILE A 130 12.50 3.97 -9.54
N LYS A 131 12.82 4.15 -8.27
CA LYS A 131 13.92 5.01 -7.81
C LYS A 131 15.29 4.40 -7.98
N ALA A 132 15.39 3.10 -8.24
CA ALA A 132 16.65 2.36 -8.34
C ALA A 132 17.67 3.05 -9.27
N THR A 133 18.96 2.81 -8.99
CA THR A 133 20.10 3.48 -9.64
C THR A 133 20.12 3.25 -11.16
N ASP A 134 19.68 2.11 -11.60
CA ASP A 134 19.60 1.70 -13.01
C ASP A 134 18.30 2.14 -13.71
N VAL A 135 17.36 2.75 -12.98
CA VAL A 135 16.06 3.19 -13.52
C VAL A 135 15.97 4.73 -13.56
N LEU A 136 15.67 5.38 -12.43
CA LEU A 136 15.62 6.85 -12.34
C LEU A 136 16.79 7.46 -11.58
N ASN A 137 17.49 6.67 -10.77
CA ASN A 137 18.59 7.10 -9.91
C ASN A 137 18.20 8.29 -8.99
N ILE A 138 17.07 8.14 -8.28
CA ILE A 138 16.56 9.14 -7.34
C ILE A 138 16.82 8.65 -5.92
N SER A 139 17.65 9.38 -5.17
CA SER A 139 17.95 9.02 -3.77
C SER A 139 17.16 9.84 -2.74
N ASN A 140 16.62 11.02 -3.13
CA ASN A 140 15.82 11.88 -2.24
C ASN A 140 14.33 11.51 -2.25
N THR A 141 13.55 12.13 -1.38
CA THR A 141 12.10 11.89 -1.22
C THR A 141 11.22 12.96 -1.87
N ASP A 142 11.80 13.94 -2.58
CA ASP A 142 11.08 15.11 -3.10
C ASP A 142 9.94 14.75 -4.05
N HIS A 143 10.06 13.62 -4.75
CA HIS A 143 9.11 13.19 -5.77
C HIS A 143 8.30 11.94 -5.37
N ASP A 144 8.45 11.43 -4.15
CA ASP A 144 7.87 10.16 -3.75
C ASP A 144 6.34 10.14 -3.89
N VAL A 145 5.65 11.18 -3.44
CA VAL A 145 4.18 11.29 -3.54
C VAL A 145 3.71 11.25 -5.00
N ILE A 146 4.45 11.90 -5.90
CA ILE A 146 4.11 11.94 -7.33
C ILE A 146 4.37 10.57 -7.96
N LEU A 147 5.51 9.95 -7.63
CA LEU A 147 5.86 8.61 -8.11
C LEU A 147 4.85 7.56 -7.66
N GLU A 148 4.42 7.58 -6.40
CA GLU A 148 3.36 6.68 -5.90
C GLU A 148 2.03 6.87 -6.62
N SER A 149 1.62 8.13 -6.85
CA SER A 149 0.42 8.44 -7.62
C SER A 149 0.51 7.95 -9.07
N VAL A 150 1.69 8.05 -9.68
CA VAL A 150 1.95 7.53 -11.03
C VAL A 150 1.86 6.01 -11.05
N ILE A 151 2.47 5.32 -10.07
CA ILE A 151 2.40 3.84 -9.95
C ILE A 151 0.95 3.39 -9.82
N GLU A 152 0.17 4.03 -8.94
CA GLU A 152 -1.24 3.71 -8.75
C GLU A 152 -2.04 3.90 -10.05
N GLY A 153 -1.85 5.04 -10.71
CA GLY A 153 -2.51 5.34 -11.99
C GLY A 153 -2.15 4.37 -13.11
N VAL A 154 -0.88 3.98 -13.22
CA VAL A 154 -0.41 2.99 -14.20
C VAL A 154 -0.97 1.62 -13.89
N SER A 155 -0.98 1.20 -12.63
CA SER A 155 -1.56 -0.09 -12.23
C SER A 155 -3.03 -0.19 -12.60
N ARG A 156 -3.82 0.85 -12.36
CA ARG A 156 -5.24 0.91 -12.78
C ARG A 156 -5.40 0.97 -14.30
N ALA A 157 -4.46 1.59 -15.03
CA ALA A 157 -4.47 1.57 -16.48
C ALA A 157 -4.22 0.16 -17.04
N ILE A 158 -3.33 -0.61 -16.40
CA ILE A 158 -3.09 -2.02 -16.74
C ILE A 158 -4.34 -2.86 -16.49
N ASP A 159 -5.01 -2.68 -15.34
CA ASP A 159 -6.29 -3.37 -15.06
C ASP A 159 -7.33 -3.12 -16.14
N ASN A 160 -7.51 -1.85 -16.49
CA ASN A 160 -8.49 -1.46 -17.52
C ASN A 160 -8.15 -2.01 -18.91
N TRP A 161 -6.85 -2.18 -19.20
CA TRP A 161 -6.41 -2.73 -20.47
C TRP A 161 -6.58 -4.26 -20.54
N THR A 162 -6.23 -4.95 -19.43
CA THR A 162 -6.27 -6.40 -19.37
C THR A 162 -7.62 -6.97 -19.00
N GLY A 163 -8.47 -6.17 -18.34
CA GLY A 163 -9.72 -6.65 -17.75
C GLY A 163 -9.49 -7.51 -16.49
N ARG A 164 -8.29 -7.50 -15.91
CA ARG A 164 -7.90 -8.32 -14.74
C ARG A 164 -7.32 -7.46 -13.64
N PHE A 165 -7.31 -8.03 -12.41
CA PHE A 165 -6.64 -7.44 -11.25
C PHE A 165 -5.50 -8.34 -10.81
N PHE A 166 -4.27 -7.82 -10.78
CA PHE A 166 -3.07 -8.57 -10.42
C PHE A 166 -2.70 -8.45 -8.94
N TYR A 167 -3.69 -8.22 -8.10
CA TYR A 167 -3.59 -8.30 -6.64
C TYR A 167 -4.73 -9.18 -6.11
N SER A 168 -4.54 -9.74 -4.91
CA SER A 168 -5.54 -10.60 -4.28
C SER A 168 -6.34 -9.81 -3.24
N ALA A 169 -7.67 -9.94 -3.30
CA ALA A 169 -8.58 -9.37 -2.30
C ALA A 169 -9.73 -10.32 -2.00
N THR A 170 -9.98 -10.58 -0.72
CA THR A 170 -11.14 -11.37 -0.30
C THR A 170 -12.42 -10.58 -0.51
N GLN A 171 -13.31 -11.11 -1.34
CA GLN A 171 -14.57 -10.49 -1.71
C GLN A 171 -15.67 -11.54 -1.80
N THR A 172 -16.91 -11.08 -1.73
CA THR A 172 -18.09 -11.90 -2.08
C THR A 172 -18.64 -11.41 -3.39
N ARG A 173 -18.76 -12.32 -4.38
CA ARG A 173 -19.31 -12.04 -5.71
C ARG A 173 -20.47 -12.96 -6.01
N TYR A 174 -21.36 -12.51 -6.88
CA TYR A 174 -22.57 -13.22 -7.27
C TYR A 174 -22.55 -13.50 -8.76
N TYR A 175 -22.88 -14.75 -9.12
CA TYR A 175 -22.87 -15.22 -10.51
C TYR A 175 -24.21 -15.80 -10.90
N THR A 176 -24.43 -15.83 -12.20
CA THR A 176 -25.52 -16.55 -12.84
C THR A 176 -24.89 -17.63 -13.70
N SER A 177 -25.19 -18.88 -13.45
CA SER A 177 -24.68 -19.97 -14.28
C SER A 177 -25.62 -20.22 -15.48
N GLU A 178 -25.01 -20.43 -16.65
CA GLU A 178 -25.72 -20.88 -17.84
C GLU A 178 -25.65 -22.40 -18.02
N LEU A 179 -24.69 -23.04 -17.33
CA LEU A 179 -24.46 -24.48 -17.35
C LEU A 179 -24.72 -25.05 -15.95
N SER A 180 -25.19 -26.27 -15.87
CA SER A 180 -25.48 -26.93 -14.58
C SER A 180 -24.23 -27.48 -13.90
N ASP A 181 -23.17 -27.72 -14.63
CA ASP A 181 -21.95 -28.40 -14.19
C ASP A 181 -20.70 -27.51 -14.22
N LEU A 182 -20.74 -26.37 -14.92
CA LEU A 182 -19.60 -25.48 -15.08
C LEU A 182 -19.99 -24.01 -14.88
N LEU A 183 -19.23 -23.30 -14.07
CA LEU A 183 -19.37 -21.87 -13.83
C LEU A 183 -18.08 -21.12 -14.15
N TYR A 184 -18.15 -20.16 -15.07
CA TYR A 184 -17.07 -19.20 -15.30
C TYR A 184 -17.08 -18.13 -14.22
N VAL A 185 -15.90 -17.87 -13.65
CA VAL A 185 -15.73 -16.91 -12.57
C VAL A 185 -14.56 -15.97 -12.89
N ASP A 186 -14.54 -14.83 -12.19
CA ASP A 186 -13.36 -13.97 -12.20
C ASP A 186 -12.15 -14.70 -11.58
N ASP A 187 -10.95 -14.22 -11.86
CA ASP A 187 -9.71 -14.78 -11.36
C ASP A 187 -9.77 -15.03 -9.85
N ILE A 188 -9.51 -16.26 -9.41
CA ILE A 188 -9.43 -16.66 -8.00
C ILE A 188 -7.99 -17.07 -7.70
N SER A 189 -7.35 -16.35 -6.78
CA SER A 189 -5.92 -16.48 -6.50
C SER A 189 -5.55 -17.73 -5.73
N THR A 190 -6.47 -18.28 -4.93
CA THR A 190 -6.22 -19.45 -4.08
C THR A 190 -7.50 -20.19 -3.75
N ALA A 191 -7.40 -21.50 -3.58
CA ALA A 191 -8.49 -22.34 -3.05
C ALA A 191 -8.68 -22.15 -1.53
N THR A 192 -7.69 -21.59 -0.83
CA THR A 192 -7.80 -21.35 0.61
C THR A 192 -8.83 -20.26 0.89
N GLY A 193 -9.81 -20.60 1.73
CA GLY A 193 -10.89 -19.67 2.08
C GLY A 193 -11.97 -19.51 1.01
N PHE A 194 -11.97 -20.38 -0.02
CA PHE A 194 -13.03 -20.42 -1.02
C PHE A 194 -14.32 -21.00 -0.39
N LEU A 195 -15.41 -20.26 -0.55
CA LEU A 195 -16.74 -20.65 -0.08
C LEU A 195 -17.74 -20.48 -1.21
N LEU A 196 -18.53 -21.52 -1.48
CA LEU A 196 -19.51 -21.57 -2.55
C LEU A 196 -20.90 -21.89 -1.98
N TYR A 197 -21.86 -21.08 -2.38
CA TYR A 197 -23.26 -21.23 -1.97
C TYR A 197 -24.17 -21.08 -3.19
N THR A 198 -25.30 -21.83 -3.20
CA THR A 198 -26.33 -21.67 -4.24
C THR A 198 -27.70 -21.42 -3.64
N ASP A 199 -28.51 -20.69 -4.42
CA ASP A 199 -29.90 -20.35 -4.20
C ASP A 199 -30.72 -20.94 -5.36
N ASP A 200 -31.42 -22.05 -5.09
CA ASP A 200 -32.08 -22.84 -6.14
C ASP A 200 -33.46 -22.27 -6.49
N ASP A 201 -34.17 -21.63 -5.57
CA ASP A 201 -35.53 -21.11 -5.76
C ASP A 201 -35.59 -19.62 -6.13
N GLY A 202 -34.45 -18.91 -6.03
CA GLY A 202 -34.31 -17.53 -6.48
C GLY A 202 -34.80 -16.48 -5.50
N ASP A 203 -35.00 -16.82 -4.23
CA ASP A 203 -35.49 -15.92 -3.19
C ASP A 203 -34.38 -15.06 -2.55
N ARG A 204 -33.11 -15.28 -2.93
CA ARG A 204 -31.87 -14.63 -2.43
C ARG A 204 -31.41 -15.14 -1.07
N THR A 205 -31.98 -16.21 -0.58
CA THR A 205 -31.43 -17.03 0.49
C THR A 205 -30.51 -18.09 -0.15
N TYR A 206 -29.34 -18.30 0.37
CA TYR A 206 -28.36 -19.26 -0.20
C TYR A 206 -28.31 -20.46 0.70
N GLU A 207 -29.25 -21.40 0.52
CA GLU A 207 -29.48 -22.53 1.42
C GLU A 207 -28.38 -23.59 1.28
N ASN A 208 -27.89 -23.80 0.07
CA ASN A 208 -26.93 -24.85 -0.23
C ASN A 208 -25.51 -24.36 0.01
N THR A 209 -24.84 -24.94 0.99
CA THR A 209 -23.40 -24.73 1.21
C THR A 209 -22.65 -25.90 0.61
N TRP A 210 -21.78 -25.61 -0.36
CA TRP A 210 -21.01 -26.64 -1.05
C TRP A 210 -19.79 -27.04 -0.25
N ALA A 211 -19.56 -28.34 -0.10
CA ALA A 211 -18.31 -28.86 0.44
C ALA A 211 -17.21 -28.86 -0.63
N SER A 212 -15.95 -28.87 -0.22
CA SER A 212 -14.81 -28.94 -1.15
C SER A 212 -14.75 -30.21 -2.00
N THR A 213 -15.56 -31.21 -1.68
CA THR A 213 -15.75 -32.45 -2.44
C THR A 213 -16.78 -32.33 -3.56
N ASP A 214 -17.57 -31.27 -3.57
CA ASP A 214 -18.67 -31.07 -4.52
C ASP A 214 -18.23 -30.33 -5.78
N TYR A 215 -17.04 -29.72 -5.77
CA TYR A 215 -16.53 -28.92 -6.89
C TYR A 215 -15.02 -29.07 -7.07
N ASP A 216 -14.55 -28.80 -8.27
CA ASP A 216 -13.15 -28.59 -8.63
C ASP A 216 -12.93 -27.17 -9.13
N LEU A 217 -11.81 -26.56 -8.75
CA LEU A 217 -11.37 -25.28 -9.30
C LEU A 217 -10.47 -25.51 -10.51
N LEU A 218 -10.80 -24.86 -11.61
CA LEU A 218 -10.11 -25.04 -12.89
C LEU A 218 -9.40 -23.75 -13.35
N PRO A 219 -8.26 -23.89 -14.04
CA PRO A 219 -7.54 -25.12 -14.42
C PRO A 219 -6.94 -25.84 -13.19
N LEU A 220 -7.00 -27.16 -13.14
CA LEU A 220 -6.57 -27.96 -11.97
C LEU A 220 -5.16 -27.63 -11.45
N ASN A 221 -4.24 -27.30 -12.34
CA ASN A 221 -2.84 -27.00 -12.00
C ASN A 221 -2.52 -25.49 -12.05
N ALA A 222 -3.52 -24.62 -12.01
CA ALA A 222 -3.34 -23.18 -12.15
C ALA A 222 -2.31 -22.62 -11.15
N GLN A 223 -2.44 -22.96 -9.87
CA GLN A 223 -1.54 -22.46 -8.82
C GLN A 223 -0.08 -22.88 -9.02
N THR A 224 0.17 -24.11 -9.51
CA THR A 224 1.53 -24.57 -9.79
C THR A 224 2.19 -23.76 -10.91
N GLY A 225 1.39 -23.27 -11.86
CA GLY A 225 1.84 -22.37 -12.92
C GLY A 225 1.85 -20.88 -12.55
N GLY A 226 1.43 -20.53 -11.34
CA GLY A 226 1.30 -19.12 -10.91
C GLY A 226 0.10 -18.40 -11.52
N PHE A 227 -0.89 -19.16 -12.04
CA PHE A 227 -2.11 -18.62 -12.65
C PHE A 227 -3.30 -18.72 -11.68
N PRO A 228 -4.33 -17.86 -11.81
CA PRO A 228 -5.56 -17.97 -11.05
C PRO A 228 -6.46 -19.08 -11.58
N PHE A 229 -7.39 -19.53 -10.76
CA PHE A 229 -8.54 -20.31 -11.21
C PHE A 229 -9.57 -19.39 -11.86
N THR A 230 -10.20 -19.86 -12.92
CA THR A 230 -11.17 -19.07 -13.71
C THR A 230 -12.50 -19.77 -13.92
N MET A 231 -12.62 -21.00 -13.44
CA MET A 231 -13.84 -21.81 -13.56
C MET A 231 -14.01 -22.67 -12.32
N VAL A 232 -15.26 -23.00 -12.03
CA VAL A 232 -15.65 -23.96 -10.99
C VAL A 232 -16.49 -25.05 -11.70
N GLU A 233 -16.10 -26.30 -11.55
CA GLU A 233 -16.79 -27.47 -12.12
C GLU A 233 -17.35 -28.36 -11.01
N THR A 234 -18.54 -28.92 -11.20
CA THR A 234 -19.11 -29.88 -10.27
C THR A 234 -18.39 -31.21 -10.37
N THR A 235 -18.17 -31.89 -9.23
CA THR A 235 -17.59 -33.23 -9.25
C THR A 235 -18.66 -34.28 -9.56
N PRO A 236 -18.31 -35.44 -10.17
CA PRO A 236 -19.27 -36.51 -10.47
C PRO A 236 -19.99 -37.08 -9.23
N ASN A 237 -19.41 -36.94 -8.05
CA ASN A 237 -19.97 -37.39 -6.78
C ASN A 237 -20.50 -36.22 -5.94
N GLY A 238 -20.52 -35.01 -6.46
CA GLY A 238 -21.05 -33.81 -5.81
C GLY A 238 -22.57 -33.92 -5.61
N VAL A 239 -23.05 -33.25 -4.60
CA VAL A 239 -24.49 -33.28 -4.22
C VAL A 239 -25.28 -32.25 -5.03
N TYR A 240 -24.62 -31.18 -5.48
CA TYR A 240 -25.26 -29.99 -6.05
C TYR A 240 -24.88 -29.77 -7.52
N ASN A 241 -25.76 -29.05 -8.21
CA ASN A 241 -25.50 -28.48 -9.54
C ASN A 241 -25.73 -26.98 -9.50
N PHE A 242 -25.15 -26.24 -10.46
CA PHE A 242 -25.37 -24.80 -10.54
C PHE A 242 -26.80 -24.49 -10.97
N PRO A 243 -27.56 -23.66 -10.22
CA PRO A 243 -28.90 -23.24 -10.59
C PRO A 243 -28.82 -22.23 -11.74
N GLY A 244 -29.78 -22.31 -12.67
CA GLY A 244 -29.95 -21.32 -13.75
C GLY A 244 -30.60 -20.00 -13.30
N THR A 245 -30.80 -19.81 -12.00
CA THR A 245 -31.42 -18.61 -11.42
C THR A 245 -30.47 -17.43 -11.50
N LYS A 246 -31.01 -16.21 -11.75
CA LYS A 246 -30.19 -14.98 -11.75
C LYS A 246 -29.59 -14.73 -10.39
N LYS A 247 -28.25 -14.55 -10.32
CA LYS A 247 -27.51 -14.44 -9.07
C LYS A 247 -27.67 -15.65 -8.15
N GLY A 248 -27.96 -16.82 -8.71
CA GLY A 248 -28.18 -18.04 -7.92
C GLY A 248 -26.90 -18.60 -7.31
N VAL A 249 -25.73 -18.07 -7.65
CA VAL A 249 -24.45 -18.51 -7.10
C VAL A 249 -23.78 -17.36 -6.35
N LYS A 250 -23.36 -17.63 -5.10
CA LYS A 250 -22.58 -16.72 -4.26
C LYS A 250 -21.24 -17.33 -3.93
N ILE A 251 -20.16 -16.64 -4.27
CA ILE A 251 -18.79 -17.08 -3.98
C ILE A 251 -18.09 -16.05 -3.11
N THR A 252 -17.51 -16.52 -2.01
CA THR A 252 -16.56 -15.74 -1.22
C THR A 252 -15.18 -16.34 -1.42
N ALA A 253 -14.25 -15.58 -1.96
CA ALA A 253 -12.91 -16.06 -2.30
C ALA A 253 -11.90 -14.89 -2.30
N ALA A 254 -10.63 -15.23 -2.36
CA ALA A 254 -9.57 -14.29 -2.67
C ALA A 254 -9.51 -14.08 -4.19
N PHE A 255 -10.18 -13.04 -4.69
CA PHE A 255 -10.21 -12.71 -6.12
C PHE A 255 -8.96 -11.97 -6.56
N GLY A 256 -8.53 -12.23 -7.80
CA GLY A 256 -7.35 -11.69 -8.45
C GLY A 256 -6.20 -12.69 -8.56
N TRP A 257 -4.98 -12.22 -8.51
CA TRP A 257 -3.76 -13.03 -8.65
C TRP A 257 -3.03 -13.13 -7.30
N ALA A 258 -2.38 -14.25 -7.04
CA ALA A 258 -1.64 -14.47 -5.79
C ALA A 258 -0.39 -13.57 -5.68
N ALA A 259 0.23 -13.26 -6.81
CA ALA A 259 1.35 -12.34 -6.92
C ALA A 259 1.28 -11.60 -8.26
N VAL A 260 1.87 -10.42 -8.33
CA VAL A 260 2.01 -9.67 -9.57
C VAL A 260 3.00 -10.40 -10.49
N PRO A 261 2.61 -10.83 -11.71
CA PRO A 261 3.55 -11.45 -12.64
C PRO A 261 4.68 -10.50 -13.05
N ASP A 262 5.89 -11.04 -13.27
CA ASP A 262 7.05 -10.23 -13.67
C ASP A 262 6.81 -9.35 -14.91
N PRO A 263 6.13 -9.81 -15.98
CA PRO A 263 5.81 -8.96 -17.12
C PRO A 263 4.90 -7.76 -16.76
N ILE A 264 3.96 -7.96 -15.84
CA ILE A 264 3.05 -6.89 -15.35
C ILE A 264 3.83 -5.89 -14.49
N ASN A 265 4.69 -6.38 -13.58
CA ASN A 265 5.58 -5.52 -12.79
C ASN A 265 6.48 -4.69 -13.73
N ARG A 266 7.13 -5.33 -14.70
CA ARG A 266 8.00 -4.66 -15.67
C ARG A 266 7.25 -3.62 -16.51
N ALA A 267 6.06 -3.93 -16.96
CA ALA A 267 5.18 -3.01 -17.68
C ALA A 267 4.84 -1.78 -16.81
N CYS A 268 4.53 -1.99 -15.54
CA CYS A 268 4.26 -0.94 -14.57
C CYS A 268 5.48 -0.03 -14.39
N VAL A 269 6.68 -0.58 -14.19
CA VAL A 269 7.93 0.18 -14.07
C VAL A 269 8.17 1.04 -15.31
N LEU A 270 8.15 0.44 -16.51
CA LEU A 270 8.40 1.14 -17.77
C LEU A 270 7.44 2.31 -18.01
N GLN A 271 6.15 2.07 -17.82
CA GLN A 271 5.13 3.09 -18.04
C GLN A 271 5.20 4.20 -16.99
N SER A 272 5.46 3.85 -15.73
CA SER A 272 5.58 4.82 -14.63
C SER A 272 6.79 5.75 -14.83
N VAL A 273 7.94 5.19 -15.19
CA VAL A 273 9.14 5.95 -15.52
C VAL A 273 8.88 6.92 -16.69
N ARG A 274 8.19 6.46 -17.74
CA ARG A 274 7.84 7.29 -18.88
C ARG A 274 6.93 8.45 -18.50
N LEU A 275 5.89 8.19 -17.69
CA LEU A 275 4.96 9.24 -17.25
C LEU A 275 5.66 10.25 -16.35
N PHE A 276 6.50 9.78 -15.41
CA PHE A 276 7.27 10.66 -14.54
C PHE A 276 8.26 11.55 -15.33
N LYS A 277 9.01 10.99 -16.28
CA LYS A 277 9.92 11.76 -17.13
C LYS A 277 9.17 12.83 -17.93
N ARG A 278 7.95 12.57 -18.38
CA ARG A 278 7.09 13.58 -19.03
C ARG A 278 6.64 14.67 -18.08
N TYR A 279 6.40 14.34 -16.81
CA TYR A 279 6.01 15.30 -15.79
C TYR A 279 7.15 16.29 -15.48
N VAL A 280 8.39 15.82 -15.34
CA VAL A 280 9.55 16.66 -15.00
C VAL A 280 10.18 17.35 -16.22
N THR A 281 9.82 16.95 -17.43
CA THR A 281 10.35 17.59 -18.65
C THR A 281 9.40 18.71 -19.09
N PRO A 282 9.91 19.94 -19.35
CA PRO A 282 9.06 21.02 -19.85
C PRO A 282 8.30 20.59 -21.11
N LEU A 283 6.98 20.77 -21.09
CA LEU A 283 6.11 20.52 -22.23
C LEU A 283 6.60 21.30 -23.44
N GLY A 284 7.03 20.62 -24.51
CA GLY A 284 7.25 21.21 -25.81
C GLY A 284 8.66 21.25 -26.36
N GLN A 285 9.62 20.51 -25.84
CA GLN A 285 10.82 20.22 -26.62
C GLN A 285 10.52 19.13 -27.66
N SER A 286 9.72 19.50 -28.66
CA SER A 286 9.83 18.89 -29.98
C SER A 286 11.24 19.19 -30.45
N ALA A 287 12.08 18.18 -30.58
CA ALA A 287 13.32 18.36 -31.34
C ALA A 287 12.93 18.78 -32.76
N MET A 288 13.03 20.04 -33.05
CA MET A 288 12.97 20.55 -34.43
C MET A 288 14.22 20.04 -35.12
N THR A 289 14.17 18.86 -35.66
CA THR A 289 15.12 18.43 -36.68
C THR A 289 14.68 19.04 -38.00
N GLN A 290 15.61 19.59 -38.77
CA GLN A 290 15.41 20.25 -40.07
C GLN A 290 14.83 19.34 -41.19
N LEU A 291 14.21 18.23 -40.88
CA LEU A 291 13.66 17.25 -41.81
C LEU A 291 12.20 16.90 -41.43
N GLY A 292 11.28 17.77 -41.80
CA GLY A 292 9.86 17.47 -41.87
C GLY A 292 9.13 17.37 -40.51
N GLU A 293 7.87 17.82 -40.47
CA GLU A 293 6.97 17.67 -39.32
C GLU A 293 6.75 16.20 -39.00
N MET A 294 7.47 15.64 -38.07
CA MET A 294 7.14 14.37 -37.46
C MET A 294 6.05 14.60 -36.41
N ARG A 295 4.79 14.32 -36.72
CA ARG A 295 3.70 14.21 -35.73
C ARG A 295 4.00 13.03 -34.81
N LEU A 296 4.57 13.32 -33.66
CA LEU A 296 4.72 12.32 -32.60
C LEU A 296 3.33 11.98 -32.05
N GLN A 297 2.70 10.96 -32.57
CA GLN A 297 1.50 10.40 -31.99
C GLN A 297 1.93 9.62 -30.74
N ILE A 298 1.70 10.21 -29.56
CA ILE A 298 2.07 9.60 -28.29
C ILE A 298 0.93 8.65 -27.90
N PRO A 299 1.11 7.33 -28.02
CA PRO A 299 0.09 6.36 -27.61
C PRO A 299 -0.15 6.48 -26.09
N LYS A 300 -1.36 6.14 -25.64
CA LYS A 300 -1.74 6.18 -24.22
C LYS A 300 -0.85 5.24 -23.38
N LEU A 301 -0.57 4.04 -23.90
CA LEU A 301 0.40 3.09 -23.37
C LEU A 301 1.56 2.93 -24.37
N ASP A 302 2.75 2.65 -23.84
CA ASP A 302 3.92 2.35 -24.65
C ASP A 302 3.70 1.05 -25.43
N PRO A 303 4.11 0.95 -26.71
CA PRO A 303 4.02 -0.30 -27.46
C PRO A 303 4.70 -1.48 -26.79
N ASP A 304 5.86 -1.27 -26.14
CA ASP A 304 6.56 -2.32 -25.41
C ASP A 304 5.77 -2.76 -24.17
N VAL A 305 5.11 -1.82 -23.48
CA VAL A 305 4.19 -2.12 -22.38
C VAL A 305 3.00 -2.94 -22.88
N CYS A 306 2.39 -2.53 -24.00
CA CYS A 306 1.29 -3.31 -24.62
C CYS A 306 1.73 -4.73 -24.97
N GLY A 307 2.95 -4.92 -25.48
CA GLY A 307 3.51 -6.25 -25.76
C GLY A 307 3.62 -7.13 -24.52
N LEU A 308 3.99 -6.57 -23.38
CA LEU A 308 4.13 -7.28 -22.11
C LEU A 308 2.78 -7.68 -21.49
N ILE A 309 1.76 -6.82 -21.62
CA ILE A 309 0.47 -7.03 -20.93
C ILE A 309 -0.58 -7.72 -21.80
N SER A 310 -0.42 -7.75 -23.13
CA SER A 310 -1.39 -8.37 -24.05
C SER A 310 -1.66 -9.87 -23.78
N PRO A 311 -0.70 -10.71 -23.36
CA PRO A 311 -0.98 -12.11 -23.03
C PRO A 311 -1.93 -12.30 -21.84
N TYR A 312 -2.13 -11.25 -21.03
CA TYR A 312 -2.97 -11.28 -19.84
C TYR A 312 -4.37 -10.71 -20.08
N GLN A 313 -4.67 -10.26 -21.29
CA GLN A 313 -5.97 -9.67 -21.61
C GLN A 313 -7.08 -10.74 -21.59
N VAL A 314 -8.21 -10.40 -20.96
CA VAL A 314 -9.45 -11.19 -21.09
C VAL A 314 -10.07 -10.87 -22.45
N LEU A 315 -10.27 -11.89 -23.28
CA LEU A 315 -10.91 -11.78 -24.58
C LEU A 315 -12.43 -11.85 -24.45
#